data_69939b028c3739fc3843fdd20484aab3
#
_entry.id   69939b028c3739fc3843fdd20484aab3
#
_cell.length_a   1.000
_cell.length_b   1.000
_cell.length_c   1.000
_cell.angle_alpha   90.00
_cell.angle_beta   90.00
_cell.angle_gamma   90.00
#
_symmetry.space_group_name_H-M   'P 1'
#
loop_
_entity.id
_entity.type
_entity.pdbx_description
1 polymer ?
#
loop_
_entity_poly.entity_id
_entity_poly.type
_entity_poly.pdbx_seq_one_letter_code
_entity_poly.pdbx_strand_id
1 'polypeptide(L)'
;MATKKNNMSSLLGCFFHGEKMEHKVFTQPKKRQSFNIMRENAIIEDLTPKLPEDESFVYITSGGFSSIAFIVWIAGQTRIKSLFASTLRVGVRQAQMLDGLRNDGRLDKVDLLVGGAMKDNCEHNRGYGYLEQITDIFNANGWTVSMHNNHSKVMLFDTDAGKFVIESSSNLNENPKVEQFRLEKSAELFDFYSSFFREIRDEYKKII
;
A
#
# COMPACT_ATOMS: atom_id res chain seq x y z
N MET A 1 16.62 -13.09 -52.44
CA MET A 1 15.64 -13.14 -51.33
C MET A 1 16.31 -12.66 -50.08
N ALA A 2 16.04 -11.43 -49.66
CA ALA A 2 16.65 -10.79 -48.52
C ALA A 2 15.62 -10.72 -47.37
N THR A 3 15.90 -11.43 -46.32
CA THR A 3 15.07 -11.46 -45.09
C THR A 3 15.24 -10.16 -44.29
N LYS A 4 14.18 -9.37 -44.19
CA LYS A 4 14.09 -8.22 -43.27
C LYS A 4 14.10 -8.70 -41.83
N LYS A 5 15.18 -8.40 -41.10
CA LYS A 5 15.19 -8.44 -39.63
C LYS A 5 14.43 -7.22 -39.12
N ASN A 6 13.27 -7.43 -38.51
CA ASN A 6 12.55 -6.39 -37.77
C ASN A 6 13.33 -6.06 -36.49
N ASN A 7 13.82 -4.83 -36.43
CA ASN A 7 14.45 -4.25 -35.25
C ASN A 7 13.33 -3.84 -34.25
N MET A 8 13.12 -4.64 -33.20
CA MET A 8 12.19 -4.39 -32.11
C MET A 8 12.83 -3.62 -30.93
N SER A 9 13.96 -2.95 -31.18
CA SER A 9 14.72 -2.24 -30.13
C SER A 9 14.41 -0.73 -30.01
N SER A 10 13.48 -0.18 -30.76
CA SER A 10 13.26 1.29 -30.79
C SER A 10 12.07 1.80 -29.97
N LEU A 11 11.33 0.94 -29.26
CA LEU A 11 10.15 1.37 -28.47
C LEU A 11 10.37 1.46 -26.95
N LEU A 12 11.55 1.11 -26.45
CA LEU A 12 11.90 1.19 -25.02
C LEU A 12 12.78 2.40 -24.66
N GLY A 13 13.08 3.27 -25.64
CA GLY A 13 14.10 4.32 -25.51
C GLY A 13 13.62 5.70 -25.02
N CYS A 14 12.33 5.92 -24.73
CA CYS A 14 11.82 7.28 -24.52
C CYS A 14 11.34 7.66 -23.12
N PHE A 15 11.58 6.85 -22.08
CA PHE A 15 10.98 7.15 -20.76
C PHE A 15 11.95 7.32 -19.59
N PHE A 16 13.26 7.23 -19.75
CA PHE A 16 14.19 7.40 -18.62
C PHE A 16 15.37 8.33 -18.99
N HIS A 17 15.15 9.64 -18.87
CA HIS A 17 16.19 10.61 -18.59
C HIS A 17 16.13 10.95 -17.10
N GLY A 18 16.63 10.07 -16.28
CA GLY A 18 16.85 10.23 -14.85
C GLY A 18 18.09 9.44 -14.47
N GLU A 19 18.84 9.91 -13.48
CA GLU A 19 19.99 9.23 -12.91
C GLU A 19 19.68 7.74 -12.71
N LYS A 20 20.62 6.86 -13.02
CA LYS A 20 20.49 5.42 -12.82
C LYS A 20 20.18 5.16 -11.35
N MET A 21 18.94 4.77 -11.04
CA MET A 21 18.61 4.24 -9.73
C MET A 21 19.49 3.03 -9.45
N GLU A 22 20.24 3.05 -8.36
CA GLU A 22 21.02 1.92 -7.92
C GLU A 22 20.10 0.75 -7.56
N HIS A 23 20.42 -0.46 -8.03
CA HIS A 23 19.72 -1.66 -7.64
C HIS A 23 20.00 -1.97 -6.16
N LYS A 24 18.97 -1.86 -5.32
CA LYS A 24 19.05 -2.23 -3.89
C LYS A 24 18.64 -3.69 -3.73
N VAL A 25 19.50 -4.50 -3.10
CA VAL A 25 19.20 -5.90 -2.78
C VAL A 25 18.92 -6.02 -1.30
N PHE A 26 17.76 -6.60 -0.96
CA PHE A 26 17.38 -6.94 0.40
C PHE A 26 17.34 -8.46 0.57
N THR A 27 18.11 -9.00 1.51
CA THR A 27 18.13 -10.43 1.81
C THR A 27 18.06 -10.64 3.32
N GLN A 28 16.97 -11.24 3.80
CA GLN A 28 16.81 -11.60 5.19
C GLN A 28 16.09 -12.97 5.30
N PRO A 29 16.73 -14.01 5.85
CA PRO A 29 16.05 -15.27 6.12
C PRO A 29 15.13 -15.12 7.33
N LYS A 30 13.86 -15.49 7.19
CA LYS A 30 12.87 -15.50 8.28
C LYS A 30 12.09 -16.81 8.32
N LYS A 31 11.70 -17.22 9.54
CA LYS A 31 10.68 -18.26 9.72
C LYS A 31 9.36 -17.76 9.14
N ARG A 32 8.61 -18.66 8.50
CA ARG A 32 7.33 -18.33 7.86
C ARG A 32 6.20 -19.11 8.50
N GLN A 33 5.11 -18.42 8.85
CA GLN A 33 3.83 -19.01 9.17
C GLN A 33 2.84 -18.68 8.06
N SER A 34 1.98 -19.64 7.68
CA SER A 34 1.01 -19.47 6.59
C SER A 34 -0.40 -19.69 7.10
N PHE A 35 -1.31 -18.78 6.76
CA PHE A 35 -2.70 -18.77 7.18
C PHE A 35 -3.62 -18.75 5.97
N ASN A 36 -4.73 -19.49 6.04
CA ASN A 36 -5.76 -19.52 5.02
C ASN A 36 -7.06 -18.96 5.57
N ILE A 37 -7.55 -17.89 4.95
CA ILE A 37 -8.77 -17.19 5.33
C ILE A 37 -9.88 -17.61 4.35
N MET A 38 -10.80 -18.44 4.79
CA MET A 38 -11.85 -19.02 3.95
C MET A 38 -13.21 -18.30 4.05
N ARG A 39 -13.34 -17.25 4.86
CA ARG A 39 -14.61 -16.55 5.10
C ARG A 39 -14.51 -15.06 4.75
N GLU A 40 -15.54 -14.55 4.10
CA GLU A 40 -15.67 -13.16 3.68
C GLU A 40 -15.58 -12.12 4.83
N ASN A 41 -15.96 -12.51 6.04
CA ASN A 41 -15.97 -11.65 7.24
C ASN A 41 -15.00 -12.16 8.32
N ALA A 42 -13.93 -12.84 7.94
CA ALA A 42 -12.92 -13.21 8.92
C ALA A 42 -12.34 -11.93 9.54
N ILE A 43 -12.72 -11.66 10.78
CA ILE A 43 -12.09 -10.63 11.59
C ILE A 43 -10.65 -11.07 11.77
N ILE A 44 -9.70 -10.21 11.50
CA ILE A 44 -8.26 -10.53 11.61
C ILE A 44 -7.90 -11.00 13.03
N GLU A 45 -8.66 -10.60 14.03
CA GLU A 45 -8.57 -11.09 15.41
C GLU A 45 -8.65 -12.63 15.51
N ASP A 46 -9.38 -13.28 14.57
CA ASP A 46 -9.44 -14.74 14.46
C ASP A 46 -8.18 -15.34 13.80
N LEU A 47 -7.32 -14.53 13.19
CA LEU A 47 -6.22 -15.00 12.34
C LEU A 47 -4.92 -15.17 13.12
N THR A 48 -4.61 -14.21 13.97
CA THR A 48 -3.42 -14.23 14.83
C THR A 48 -3.69 -13.46 16.11
N PRO A 49 -3.39 -14.04 17.27
CA PRO A 49 -3.61 -13.38 18.56
C PRO A 49 -2.61 -12.24 18.82
N LYS A 50 -1.53 -12.14 18.06
CA LYS A 50 -0.44 -11.17 18.28
C LYS A 50 0.25 -10.75 16.97
N LEU A 51 0.93 -9.61 17.03
CA LEU A 51 1.83 -9.15 15.95
C LEU A 51 3.03 -10.11 15.80
N PRO A 52 3.58 -10.28 14.58
CA PRO A 52 4.81 -11.06 14.37
C PRO A 52 6.01 -10.41 15.06
N GLU A 53 6.92 -11.23 15.57
CA GLU A 53 8.22 -10.78 16.10
C GLU A 53 9.35 -11.19 15.15
N ASP A 54 9.73 -12.46 15.15
CA ASP A 54 10.85 -13.01 14.36
C ASP A 54 10.37 -13.79 13.12
N GLU A 55 9.08 -14.00 12.99
CA GLU A 55 8.45 -14.71 11.89
C GLU A 55 7.80 -13.76 10.88
N SER A 56 7.52 -14.25 9.68
CA SER A 56 6.62 -13.60 8.74
C SER A 56 5.32 -14.40 8.59
N PHE A 57 4.19 -13.68 8.61
CA PHE A 57 2.86 -14.25 8.41
C PHE A 57 2.45 -14.13 6.95
N VAL A 58 2.01 -15.23 6.36
CA VAL A 58 1.49 -15.27 4.99
C VAL A 58 0.03 -15.67 5.03
N TYR A 59 -0.82 -14.87 4.39
CA TYR A 59 -2.26 -15.06 4.34
C TYR A 59 -2.71 -15.24 2.91
N ILE A 60 -3.75 -16.05 2.72
CA ILE A 60 -4.51 -16.13 1.48
C ILE A 60 -5.99 -16.04 1.83
N THR A 61 -6.74 -15.24 1.05
CA THR A 61 -8.16 -15.00 1.27
C THR A 61 -8.95 -15.50 0.07
N SER A 62 -10.18 -15.96 0.31
CA SER A 62 -11.10 -16.38 -0.75
C SER A 62 -11.89 -15.23 -1.38
N GLY A 63 -11.63 -13.98 -0.99
CA GLY A 63 -12.34 -12.78 -1.43
C GLY A 63 -13.13 -12.12 -0.31
N GLY A 64 -13.72 -10.94 -0.61
CA GLY A 64 -14.49 -10.16 0.38
C GLY A 64 -13.65 -9.56 1.51
N PHE A 65 -12.34 -9.48 1.33
CA PHE A 65 -11.41 -8.99 2.33
C PHE A 65 -10.72 -7.70 1.85
N SER A 66 -10.64 -6.70 2.70
CA SER A 66 -9.99 -5.42 2.42
C SER A 66 -8.69 -5.28 3.20
N SER A 67 -7.63 -4.78 2.56
CA SER A 67 -6.35 -4.51 3.22
C SER A 67 -6.46 -3.55 4.41
N ILE A 68 -7.50 -2.71 4.47
CA ILE A 68 -7.78 -1.82 5.61
C ILE A 68 -7.95 -2.60 6.92
N ALA A 69 -8.41 -3.84 6.86
CA ALA A 69 -8.62 -4.66 8.03
C ALA A 69 -7.30 -4.93 8.79
N PHE A 70 -6.17 -5.06 8.09
CA PHE A 70 -4.86 -5.14 8.75
C PHE A 70 -4.48 -3.86 9.48
N ILE A 71 -4.83 -2.69 8.92
CA ILE A 71 -4.57 -1.40 9.57
C ILE A 71 -5.36 -1.31 10.87
N VAL A 72 -6.65 -1.66 10.84
CA VAL A 72 -7.53 -1.66 12.01
C VAL A 72 -7.02 -2.65 13.07
N TRP A 73 -6.63 -3.85 12.66
CA TRP A 73 -6.11 -4.87 13.57
C TRP A 73 -4.78 -4.45 14.21
N ILE A 74 -3.82 -3.92 13.44
CA ILE A 74 -2.55 -3.42 13.97
C ILE A 74 -2.81 -2.25 14.94
N ALA A 75 -3.71 -1.33 14.59
CA ALA A 75 -4.12 -0.22 15.47
C ALA A 75 -4.79 -0.71 16.76
N GLY A 76 -5.41 -1.89 16.74
CA GLY A 76 -5.93 -2.56 17.95
C GLY A 76 -4.86 -3.13 18.87
N GLN A 77 -3.68 -3.46 18.31
CA GLN A 77 -2.56 -4.07 19.05
C GLN A 77 -1.54 -3.04 19.53
N THR A 78 -1.34 -1.96 18.79
CA THR A 78 -0.33 -0.92 19.06
C THR A 78 -0.71 0.39 18.40
N ARG A 79 -0.25 1.52 18.93
CA ARG A 79 -0.41 2.82 18.29
C ARG A 79 0.45 2.92 17.04
N ILE A 80 -0.14 3.38 15.95
CA ILE A 80 0.55 3.65 14.67
C ILE A 80 0.94 5.12 14.63
N LYS A 81 2.24 5.42 14.71
CA LYS A 81 2.81 6.78 14.60
C LYS A 81 2.74 7.29 13.16
N SER A 82 3.06 6.40 12.22
CA SER A 82 2.91 6.71 10.80
C SER A 82 2.58 5.48 9.99
N LEU A 83 1.70 5.66 9.03
CA LEU A 83 1.32 4.71 8.01
C LEU A 83 1.66 5.29 6.64
N PHE A 84 2.51 4.61 5.88
CA PHE A 84 2.58 4.78 4.44
C PHE A 84 1.82 3.65 3.77
N ALA A 85 0.96 3.97 2.80
CA ALA A 85 0.26 2.95 2.02
C ALA A 85 0.34 3.25 0.52
N SER A 86 0.86 2.29 -0.23
CA SER A 86 0.84 2.28 -1.69
C SER A 86 -0.28 1.36 -2.18
N THR A 87 -1.17 1.86 -3.03
CA THR A 87 -2.33 1.12 -3.54
C THR A 87 -2.75 1.64 -4.91
N LEU A 88 -3.35 0.80 -5.74
CA LEU A 88 -3.96 1.28 -6.98
C LEU A 88 -5.22 2.11 -6.69
N ARG A 89 -6.02 1.70 -5.68
CA ARG A 89 -7.32 2.30 -5.35
C ARG A 89 -7.58 2.30 -3.86
N VAL A 90 -8.29 3.34 -3.41
CA VAL A 90 -8.81 3.49 -2.05
C VAL A 90 -10.23 4.05 -2.15
N GLY A 91 -11.11 3.77 -1.18
CA GLY A 91 -12.47 4.28 -1.11
C GLY A 91 -12.66 5.34 -0.03
N VAL A 92 -13.74 6.14 -0.14
CA VAL A 92 -14.12 7.12 0.89
C VAL A 92 -14.32 6.43 2.25
N ARG A 93 -14.97 5.24 2.25
CA ARG A 93 -15.17 4.45 3.48
C ARG A 93 -13.84 4.13 4.15
N GLN A 94 -12.80 3.73 3.39
CA GLN A 94 -11.49 3.45 3.95
C GLN A 94 -10.83 4.70 4.51
N ALA A 95 -10.94 5.85 3.83
CA ALA A 95 -10.46 7.13 4.35
C ALA A 95 -11.16 7.52 5.67
N GLN A 96 -12.47 7.32 5.76
CA GLN A 96 -13.25 7.54 6.99
C GLN A 96 -12.84 6.59 8.12
N MET A 97 -12.51 5.33 7.81
CA MET A 97 -12.00 4.39 8.83
C MET A 97 -10.64 4.83 9.37
N LEU A 98 -9.74 5.34 8.52
CA LEU A 98 -8.46 5.91 8.96
C LEU A 98 -8.68 7.15 9.84
N ASP A 99 -9.60 8.03 9.45
CA ASP A 99 -10.00 9.20 10.25
C ASP A 99 -10.54 8.80 11.63
N GLY A 100 -11.37 7.75 11.68
CA GLY A 100 -11.85 7.16 12.94
C GLY A 100 -10.72 6.70 13.85
N LEU A 101 -9.71 5.98 13.30
CA LEU A 101 -8.54 5.55 14.05
C LEU A 101 -7.71 6.73 14.60
N ARG A 102 -7.64 7.84 13.85
CA ARG A 102 -6.99 9.06 14.33
C ARG A 102 -7.77 9.66 15.51
N ASN A 103 -9.08 9.78 15.38
CA ASN A 103 -9.95 10.34 16.43
C ASN A 103 -9.87 9.49 17.71
N ASP A 104 -9.67 8.19 17.58
CA ASP A 104 -9.43 7.25 18.70
C ASP A 104 -7.99 7.32 19.27
N GLY A 105 -7.10 8.15 18.73
CA GLY A 105 -5.70 8.27 19.15
C GLY A 105 -4.82 7.07 18.80
N ARG A 106 -5.26 6.21 17.88
CA ARG A 106 -4.56 4.98 17.46
C ARG A 106 -3.70 5.14 16.23
N LEU A 107 -3.89 6.23 15.46
CA LEU A 107 -3.17 6.52 14.22
C LEU A 107 -2.86 8.02 14.14
N ASP A 108 -1.57 8.39 14.00
CA ASP A 108 -1.20 9.80 13.98
C ASP A 108 -1.11 10.35 12.55
N LYS A 109 -0.35 9.71 11.69
CA LYS A 109 -0.02 10.20 10.36
C LYS A 109 -0.25 9.16 9.28
N VAL A 110 -0.83 9.60 8.15
CA VAL A 110 -0.98 8.78 6.95
C VAL A 110 -0.37 9.49 5.74
N ASP A 111 0.32 8.70 4.93
CA ASP A 111 0.87 9.10 3.64
C ASP A 111 0.42 8.07 2.61
N LEU A 112 -0.38 8.48 1.65
CA LEU A 112 -1.03 7.60 0.68
C LEU A 112 -0.50 7.86 -0.73
N LEU A 113 -0.03 6.81 -1.40
CA LEU A 113 0.34 6.81 -2.81
C LEU A 113 -0.68 5.99 -3.59
N VAL A 114 -1.49 6.64 -4.42
CA VAL A 114 -2.53 5.99 -5.21
C VAL A 114 -2.19 5.90 -6.69
N GLY A 115 -2.86 4.97 -7.39
CA GLY A 115 -2.73 4.86 -8.84
C GLY A 115 -3.41 6.00 -9.58
N GLY A 116 -2.79 6.50 -10.66
CA GLY A 116 -3.35 7.55 -11.53
C GLY A 116 -4.71 7.20 -12.14
N ALA A 117 -5.01 5.92 -12.30
CA ALA A 117 -6.33 5.44 -12.73
C ALA A 117 -7.50 5.85 -11.80
N MET A 118 -7.23 6.32 -10.59
CA MET A 118 -8.27 6.91 -9.74
C MET A 118 -8.79 8.23 -10.30
N LYS A 119 -7.93 9.06 -10.89
CA LYS A 119 -8.31 10.33 -11.52
C LYS A 119 -9.21 10.06 -12.73
N ASP A 120 -8.79 9.16 -13.62
CA ASP A 120 -9.54 8.83 -14.84
C ASP A 120 -10.95 8.32 -14.53
N ASN A 121 -11.08 7.46 -13.51
CA ASN A 121 -12.39 6.95 -13.08
C ASN A 121 -13.29 8.05 -12.48
N CYS A 122 -12.72 9.07 -11.84
CA CYS A 122 -13.49 10.19 -11.29
C CYS A 122 -13.97 11.15 -12.41
N GLU A 123 -13.16 11.38 -13.43
CA GLU A 123 -13.51 12.25 -14.57
C GLU A 123 -14.62 11.65 -15.46
N HIS A 124 -14.65 10.32 -15.62
CA HIS A 124 -15.68 9.62 -16.40
C HIS A 124 -17.01 9.41 -15.65
N ASN A 125 -16.96 9.28 -14.32
CA ASN A 125 -18.15 9.14 -13.47
C ASN A 125 -18.63 10.53 -13.02
N ARG A 126 -19.36 11.23 -13.86
CA ARG A 126 -19.95 12.54 -13.59
C ARG A 126 -20.66 12.57 -12.24
N GLY A 127 -20.11 13.27 -11.27
CA GLY A 127 -20.80 13.68 -10.06
C GLY A 127 -20.36 13.02 -8.74
N TYR A 128 -19.31 12.24 -8.74
CA TYR A 128 -18.80 11.71 -7.49
C TYR A 128 -17.56 12.48 -7.06
N GLY A 129 -17.65 13.48 -6.26
CA GLY A 129 -16.54 14.11 -5.53
C GLY A 129 -15.78 13.13 -4.61
N TYR A 130 -15.55 11.93 -5.12
CA TYR A 130 -14.99 10.75 -4.46
C TYR A 130 -13.50 10.95 -4.12
N LEU A 131 -12.70 11.40 -5.08
CA LEU A 131 -11.30 11.75 -4.84
C LEU A 131 -11.21 13.03 -4.01
N GLU A 132 -12.09 13.98 -4.24
CA GLU A 132 -12.22 15.22 -3.45
C GLU A 132 -12.53 14.89 -1.99
N GLN A 133 -13.53 14.05 -1.72
CA GLN A 133 -13.89 13.64 -0.36
C GLN A 133 -12.71 12.97 0.38
N ILE A 134 -11.94 12.10 -0.30
CA ILE A 134 -10.74 11.49 0.28
C ILE A 134 -9.71 12.58 0.57
N THR A 135 -9.48 13.48 -0.38
CA THR A 135 -8.51 14.58 -0.24
C THR A 135 -8.89 15.51 0.91
N ASP A 136 -10.18 15.82 1.05
CA ASP A 136 -10.70 16.66 2.14
C ASP A 136 -10.46 16.02 3.51
N ILE A 137 -10.75 14.71 3.65
CA ILE A 137 -10.47 13.96 4.89
C ILE A 137 -8.97 13.99 5.21
N PHE A 138 -8.12 13.78 4.21
CA PHE A 138 -6.67 13.77 4.40
C PHE A 138 -6.13 15.16 4.76
N ASN A 139 -6.59 16.21 4.09
CA ASN A 139 -6.20 17.59 4.37
C ASN A 139 -6.65 18.02 5.78
N ALA A 140 -7.85 17.67 6.20
CA ALA A 140 -8.37 17.97 7.55
C ALA A 140 -7.49 17.35 8.64
N ASN A 141 -6.86 16.21 8.35
CA ASN A 141 -5.97 15.50 9.26
C ASN A 141 -4.48 15.90 9.11
N GLY A 142 -4.13 16.76 8.17
CA GLY A 142 -2.73 17.07 7.83
C GLY A 142 -1.98 15.88 7.23
N TRP A 143 -2.69 14.96 6.59
CA TRP A 143 -2.18 13.78 5.92
C TRP A 143 -1.88 14.06 4.44
N THR A 144 -1.16 13.17 3.78
CA THR A 144 -0.76 13.34 2.39
C THR A 144 -1.41 12.29 1.49
N VAL A 145 -1.97 12.75 0.35
CA VAL A 145 -2.33 11.88 -0.77
C VAL A 145 -1.51 12.30 -1.98
N SER A 146 -0.85 11.36 -2.61
CA SER A 146 -0.13 11.57 -3.87
C SER A 146 -0.56 10.55 -4.92
N MET A 147 -0.53 10.95 -6.19
CA MET A 147 -0.88 10.08 -7.31
C MET A 147 0.33 9.81 -8.18
N HIS A 148 0.42 8.57 -8.66
CA HIS A 148 1.49 8.12 -9.53
C HIS A 148 0.99 7.01 -10.47
N ASN A 149 1.75 6.67 -11.51
CA ASN A 149 1.52 5.42 -12.27
C ASN A 149 1.92 4.22 -11.39
N ASN A 150 1.04 3.88 -10.46
CA ASN A 150 1.29 2.96 -9.37
C ASN A 150 0.33 1.78 -9.37
N HIS A 151 0.85 0.57 -9.27
CA HIS A 151 0.08 -0.66 -9.10
C HIS A 151 0.55 -1.49 -7.89
N SER A 152 1.54 -1.00 -7.14
CA SER A 152 2.03 -1.69 -5.94
C SER A 152 1.00 -1.66 -4.80
N LYS A 153 1.06 -2.64 -3.92
CA LYS A 153 0.24 -2.72 -2.71
C LYS A 153 1.16 -3.08 -1.55
N VAL A 154 1.66 -2.03 -0.92
CA VAL A 154 2.59 -2.12 0.21
C VAL A 154 2.10 -1.18 1.31
N MET A 155 2.09 -1.64 2.54
CA MET A 155 1.81 -0.82 3.71
C MET A 155 2.99 -0.89 4.67
N LEU A 156 3.44 0.27 5.13
CA LEU A 156 4.56 0.45 6.04
C LEU A 156 4.04 1.09 7.32
N PHE A 157 4.23 0.43 8.44
CA PHE A 157 3.76 0.87 9.75
C PHE A 157 4.95 1.19 10.66
N ASP A 158 5.08 2.44 11.08
CA ASP A 158 5.91 2.81 12.23
C ASP A 158 5.01 2.88 13.46
N THR A 159 5.26 2.03 14.43
CA THR A 159 4.40 1.85 15.61
C THR A 159 5.22 1.90 16.91
N ASP A 160 4.52 1.91 18.06
CA ASP A 160 5.18 1.78 19.35
C ASP A 160 5.78 0.37 19.58
N ALA A 161 5.26 -0.65 18.90
CA ALA A 161 5.78 -2.04 18.95
C ALA A 161 6.90 -2.31 17.92
N GLY A 162 7.25 -1.33 17.07
CA GLY A 162 8.28 -1.45 16.04
C GLY A 162 7.77 -1.17 14.63
N LYS A 163 8.56 -1.51 13.62
CA LYS A 163 8.26 -1.30 12.21
C LYS A 163 7.74 -2.57 11.58
N PHE A 164 6.56 -2.49 10.95
CA PHE A 164 5.94 -3.60 10.24
C PHE A 164 5.76 -3.27 8.77
N VAL A 165 5.81 -4.30 7.94
CA VAL A 165 5.61 -4.22 6.49
C VAL A 165 4.54 -5.22 6.09
N ILE A 166 3.58 -4.78 5.27
CA ILE A 166 2.65 -5.66 4.57
C ILE A 166 2.86 -5.50 3.07
N GLU A 167 3.12 -6.62 2.41
CA GLU A 167 3.09 -6.77 0.96
C GLU A 167 1.81 -7.52 0.60
N SER A 168 1.08 -7.07 -0.43
CA SER A 168 -0.17 -7.74 -0.81
C SER A 168 -0.46 -7.66 -2.30
N SER A 169 -1.42 -8.47 -2.76
CA SER A 169 -2.04 -8.32 -4.07
C SER A 169 -3.28 -7.42 -4.02
N SER A 170 -3.85 -7.19 -2.82
CA SER A 170 -5.10 -6.47 -2.60
C SER A 170 -4.91 -4.97 -2.47
N ASN A 171 -5.83 -4.20 -3.06
CA ASN A 171 -5.96 -2.77 -2.82
C ASN A 171 -6.50 -2.48 -1.41
N LEU A 172 -6.44 -1.20 -0.99
CA LEU A 172 -7.03 -0.78 0.29
C LEU A 172 -8.56 -0.94 0.32
N ASN A 173 -9.24 -0.81 -0.81
CA ASN A 173 -10.66 -1.09 -0.90
C ASN A 173 -10.95 -2.59 -0.93
N GLU A 174 -12.19 -2.95 -0.63
CA GLU A 174 -12.67 -4.34 -0.68
C GLU A 174 -12.50 -4.96 -2.07
N ASN A 175 -12.04 -6.21 -2.11
CA ASN A 175 -11.86 -6.97 -3.34
C ASN A 175 -12.55 -8.35 -3.21
N PRO A 176 -13.46 -8.72 -4.15
CA PRO A 176 -14.14 -10.01 -4.13
C PRO A 176 -13.26 -11.17 -4.60
N LYS A 177 -12.01 -10.91 -5.00
CA LYS A 177 -11.10 -11.92 -5.55
C LYS A 177 -10.24 -12.55 -4.48
N VAL A 178 -9.64 -13.69 -4.83
CA VAL A 178 -8.57 -14.29 -4.03
C VAL A 178 -7.38 -13.34 -3.94
N GLU A 179 -6.94 -13.06 -2.73
CA GLU A 179 -5.83 -12.13 -2.45
C GLU A 179 -4.84 -12.77 -1.48
N GLN A 180 -3.59 -12.37 -1.61
CA GLN A 180 -2.51 -12.80 -0.73
C GLN A 180 -1.90 -11.61 0.01
N PHE A 181 -1.40 -11.89 1.22
CA PHE A 181 -0.73 -10.90 2.06
C PHE A 181 0.48 -11.54 2.74
N ARG A 182 1.51 -10.73 2.96
CA ARG A 182 2.64 -11.07 3.81
C ARG A 182 2.84 -9.94 4.80
N LEU A 183 2.82 -10.26 6.07
CA LEU A 183 3.08 -9.34 7.17
C LEU A 183 4.35 -9.76 7.89
N GLU A 184 5.25 -8.82 8.14
CA GLU A 184 6.41 -9.07 8.99
C GLU A 184 6.85 -7.81 9.75
N LYS A 185 7.49 -8.02 10.90
CA LYS A 185 8.23 -7.00 11.64
C LYS A 185 9.64 -6.91 11.07
N SER A 186 9.97 -5.80 10.42
CA SER A 186 11.29 -5.58 9.85
C SER A 186 11.57 -4.10 9.63
N ALA A 187 12.54 -3.58 10.38
CA ALA A 187 13.00 -2.21 10.20
C ALA A 187 13.74 -2.06 8.85
N GLU A 188 14.53 -3.05 8.47
CA GLU A 188 15.32 -3.03 7.24
C GLU A 188 14.42 -3.02 6.00
N LEU A 189 13.39 -3.88 5.97
CA LEU A 189 12.43 -3.92 4.85
C LEU A 189 11.57 -2.65 4.82
N PHE A 190 11.18 -2.13 5.97
CA PHE A 190 10.51 -0.85 6.08
C PHE A 190 11.35 0.29 5.50
N ASP A 191 12.62 0.38 5.88
CA ASP A 191 13.54 1.43 5.43
C ASP A 191 13.85 1.29 3.93
N PHE A 192 13.98 0.06 3.41
CA PHE A 192 14.12 -0.24 1.99
C PHE A 192 12.95 0.33 1.17
N TYR A 193 11.70 0.00 1.52
CA TYR A 193 10.53 0.51 0.83
C TYR A 193 10.32 2.02 1.04
N SER A 194 10.55 2.53 2.26
CA SER A 194 10.40 3.96 2.56
C SER A 194 11.34 4.82 1.73
N SER A 195 12.60 4.39 1.53
CA SER A 195 13.55 5.13 0.71
C SER A 195 13.11 5.15 -0.75
N PHE A 196 12.70 4.02 -1.30
CA PHE A 196 12.22 3.89 -2.67
C PHE A 196 11.01 4.77 -2.96
N PHE A 197 9.97 4.68 -2.12
CA PHE A 197 8.75 5.49 -2.33
C PHE A 197 8.96 6.98 -2.08
N ARG A 198 9.94 7.37 -1.26
CA ARG A 198 10.33 8.77 -1.08
C ARG A 198 10.98 9.31 -2.34
N GLU A 199 11.92 8.57 -2.94
CA GLU A 199 12.57 8.94 -4.20
C GLU A 199 11.53 9.17 -5.31
N ILE A 200 10.58 8.24 -5.50
CA ILE A 200 9.49 8.38 -6.48
C ILE A 200 8.69 9.68 -6.25
N ARG A 201 8.31 9.99 -5.02
CA ARG A 201 7.52 11.20 -4.73
C ARG A 201 8.30 12.48 -4.98
N ASP A 202 9.57 12.49 -4.65
CA ASP A 202 10.42 13.68 -4.79
C ASP A 202 10.74 13.98 -6.26
N GLU A 203 10.88 12.96 -7.09
CA GLU A 203 10.99 13.13 -8.55
C GLU A 203 9.75 13.80 -9.15
N TYR A 204 8.55 13.45 -8.70
CA TYR A 204 7.29 13.97 -9.24
C TYR A 204 6.91 15.36 -8.73
N LYS A 205 7.33 15.75 -7.54
CA LYS A 205 7.19 17.14 -7.06
C LYS A 205 7.97 18.16 -7.93
N LYS A 206 8.94 17.69 -8.72
CA LYS A 206 9.72 18.52 -9.65
C LYS A 206 9.04 18.72 -11.02
N ILE A 207 7.93 18.02 -11.30
CA ILE A 207 7.26 18.03 -12.61
C ILE A 207 5.93 18.83 -12.56
N ILE A 208 5.45 19.22 -11.37
CA ILE A 208 4.31 20.10 -11.16
C ILE A 208 4.81 21.47 -10.67
#